data_44cc4dcd043622728d8e0153d3d1a054
#
_entry.id   44cc4dcd043622728d8e0153d3d1a054
#
_cell.length_a   1.000
_cell.length_b   1.000
_cell.length_c   1.000
_cell.angle_alpha   90.00
_cell.angle_beta   90.00
_cell.angle_gamma   90.00
#
_symmetry.space_group_name_H-M   'P 1'
#
loop_
_entity.id
_entity.type
_entity.pdbx_description
1 polymer ?
#
loop_
_entity_poly.entity_id
_entity_poly.type
_entity_poly.pdbx_seq_one_letter_code
_entity_poly.pdbx_strand_id
1 'polypeptide(L)'
;TDGCEEIILAVQYNAPDKTNYLIGWECFPTKGWGGLNPTQSLVDAFEDSEGAPISKSKIYSEKNPFANRDPRLEVNVLHDGEEMYGVTIKVAPLKSSGSTGIAQHGDATATGYYQQKWLDPSIDPQSAGWEMGKDWVTIRYAEVLLTYAEAKNEVSPLDDSAFEAVNQVRRRVGMPELQKTDATKPTYCATQDDLRQRIRNEWRVEFALEGGKRQWDIRRWGIAKDVLNAPFLGIKYKMVDDAVNADPKDGGKVCVLYEGDNVKLAGSRYEDHNLS
;
A
#
# COMPACT_ATOMS: atom_id res chain seq x y z
N THR A 1 -11.54 -18.91 -4.95
CA THR A 1 -10.21 -19.41 -4.53
C THR A 1 -9.99 -20.87 -4.85
N ASP A 2 -11.07 -21.63 -5.06
CA ASP A 2 -10.98 -23.06 -5.38
C ASP A 2 -10.17 -23.29 -6.67
N GLY A 3 -9.11 -24.12 -6.58
CA GLY A 3 -8.22 -24.44 -7.69
C GLY A 3 -7.10 -23.43 -7.97
N CYS A 4 -6.90 -22.43 -7.14
CA CYS A 4 -5.75 -21.53 -7.25
C CYS A 4 -4.53 -22.17 -6.59
N GLU A 5 -3.52 -22.52 -7.39
CA GLU A 5 -2.26 -23.15 -6.91
C GLU A 5 -1.43 -22.27 -5.98
N GLU A 6 -1.66 -20.96 -5.99
CA GLU A 6 -1.01 -19.99 -5.12
C GLU A 6 -1.47 -20.12 -3.65
N ILE A 7 -2.72 -20.59 -3.40
CA ILE A 7 -3.32 -20.61 -2.07
C ILE A 7 -3.04 -21.94 -1.38
N ILE A 8 -2.35 -21.88 -0.23
CA ILE A 8 -2.05 -23.06 0.61
C ILE A 8 -3.09 -23.22 1.71
N LEU A 9 -3.49 -22.11 2.34
CA LEU A 9 -4.50 -22.10 3.39
C LEU A 9 -5.36 -20.84 3.31
N ALA A 10 -6.69 -21.03 3.33
CA ALA A 10 -7.65 -19.95 3.43
C ALA A 10 -8.79 -20.32 4.37
N VAL A 11 -9.37 -19.30 5.00
CA VAL A 11 -10.68 -19.42 5.65
C VAL A 11 -11.74 -19.18 4.59
N GLN A 12 -12.53 -20.20 4.31
CA GLN A 12 -13.55 -20.13 3.28
C GLN A 12 -14.81 -19.42 3.77
N TYR A 13 -15.34 -18.56 2.94
CA TYR A 13 -16.62 -17.90 3.09
C TYR A 13 -17.51 -18.20 1.88
N ASN A 14 -18.80 -18.18 2.05
CA ASN A 14 -19.79 -18.44 1.00
C ASN A 14 -21.06 -17.63 1.27
N ALA A 15 -21.25 -16.55 0.55
CA ALA A 15 -22.46 -15.74 0.66
C ALA A 15 -23.67 -16.50 0.09
N PRO A 16 -24.86 -16.40 0.70
CA PRO A 16 -25.17 -15.63 1.93
C PRO A 16 -24.94 -16.40 3.24
N ASP A 17 -24.56 -17.69 3.21
CA ASP A 17 -24.61 -18.56 4.38
C ASP A 17 -23.47 -18.28 5.38
N LYS A 18 -22.30 -17.92 4.90
CA LYS A 18 -21.13 -17.58 5.70
C LYS A 18 -20.40 -16.39 5.10
N THR A 19 -20.54 -15.22 5.70
CA THR A 19 -19.99 -13.96 5.24
C THR A 19 -18.98 -13.38 6.22
N ASN A 20 -18.25 -12.34 5.78
CA ASN A 20 -17.44 -11.51 6.64
C ASN A 20 -17.69 -10.02 6.34
N TYR A 21 -17.38 -9.16 7.31
CA TYR A 21 -17.59 -7.70 7.24
C TYR A 21 -16.35 -6.91 6.76
N LEU A 22 -15.37 -7.57 6.17
CA LEU A 22 -14.11 -6.93 5.81
C LEU A 22 -14.34 -5.74 4.87
N ILE A 23 -15.17 -5.93 3.84
CA ILE A 23 -15.51 -4.88 2.87
C ILE A 23 -16.14 -3.64 3.55
N GLY A 24 -16.97 -3.84 4.56
CA GLY A 24 -17.58 -2.74 5.33
C GLY A 24 -16.54 -1.96 6.12
N TRP A 25 -15.64 -2.63 6.82
CA TRP A 25 -14.62 -2.00 7.64
C TRP A 25 -13.54 -1.28 6.84
N GLU A 26 -13.15 -1.82 5.70
CA GLU A 26 -11.98 -1.38 4.94
C GLU A 26 -12.32 -0.42 3.80
N CYS A 27 -13.55 -0.47 3.26
CA CYS A 27 -13.95 0.41 2.18
C CYS A 27 -14.03 1.88 2.65
N PHE A 28 -13.75 2.79 1.73
CA PHE A 28 -13.78 4.25 1.99
C PHE A 28 -15.18 4.74 2.40
N PRO A 29 -15.29 5.93 3.04
CA PRO A 29 -16.55 6.52 3.44
C PRO A 29 -17.55 6.62 2.29
N THR A 30 -18.84 6.50 2.59
CA THR A 30 -19.99 6.32 1.69
C THR A 30 -20.22 4.87 1.25
N LYS A 31 -19.20 4.04 1.26
CA LYS A 31 -19.29 2.61 0.93
C LYS A 31 -18.85 1.71 2.08
N GLY A 32 -18.28 2.28 3.15
CA GLY A 32 -17.81 1.60 4.35
C GLY A 32 -17.32 2.59 5.41
N TRP A 33 -16.46 2.13 6.32
CA TRP A 33 -15.99 2.89 7.48
C TRP A 33 -14.53 3.37 7.40
N GLY A 34 -13.84 3.20 6.27
CA GLY A 34 -12.47 3.69 6.07
C GLY A 34 -11.45 3.19 7.10
N GLY A 35 -11.63 1.96 7.62
CA GLY A 35 -10.89 1.45 8.77
C GLY A 35 -9.38 1.30 8.59
N LEU A 36 -8.90 1.17 7.35
CA LEU A 36 -7.48 1.06 7.02
C LEU A 36 -7.05 2.12 6.01
N ASN A 37 -6.07 2.92 6.42
CA ASN A 37 -5.48 3.97 5.60
C ASN A 37 -4.00 3.68 5.36
N PRO A 38 -3.59 3.34 4.12
CA PRO A 38 -2.19 3.19 3.76
C PRO A 38 -1.41 4.46 4.10
N THR A 39 -0.19 4.30 4.61
CA THR A 39 0.70 5.44 4.89
C THR A 39 1.54 5.77 3.67
N GLN A 40 2.06 7.01 3.58
CA GLN A 40 3.02 7.40 2.55
C GLN A 40 4.23 6.45 2.52
N SER A 41 4.69 6.02 3.67
CA SER A 41 5.82 5.09 3.77
C SER A 41 5.53 3.72 3.14
N LEU A 42 4.27 3.26 3.11
CA LEU A 42 3.89 2.06 2.35
C LEU A 42 3.88 2.36 0.85
N VAL A 43 3.30 3.49 0.43
CA VAL A 43 3.28 3.92 -0.98
C VAL A 43 4.71 4.05 -1.53
N ASP A 44 5.64 4.62 -0.76
CA ASP A 44 7.04 4.76 -1.14
C ASP A 44 7.81 3.43 -1.20
N ALA A 45 7.32 2.39 -0.53
CA ALA A 45 7.94 1.05 -0.56
C ALA A 45 7.76 0.33 -1.91
N PHE A 46 6.71 0.67 -2.66
CA PHE A 46 6.55 0.19 -4.03
C PHE A 46 7.60 0.86 -4.92
N GLU A 47 8.37 0.07 -5.62
CA GLU A 47 9.45 0.54 -6.49
C GLU A 47 8.91 1.22 -7.75
N ASP A 48 9.80 1.82 -8.54
CA ASP A 48 9.45 2.19 -9.91
C ASP A 48 9.42 0.96 -10.84
N SER A 49 8.91 1.13 -12.05
CA SER A 49 8.78 0.04 -13.03
C SER A 49 10.13 -0.51 -13.54
N GLU A 50 11.25 0.17 -13.28
CA GLU A 50 12.59 -0.33 -13.55
C GLU A 50 13.19 -1.07 -12.35
N GLY A 51 12.46 -1.15 -11.22
CA GLY A 51 12.86 -1.81 -10.01
C GLY A 51 13.78 -0.99 -9.12
N ALA A 52 13.78 0.35 -9.24
CA ALA A 52 14.48 1.23 -8.32
C ALA A 52 13.60 1.59 -7.11
N PRO A 53 14.16 1.61 -5.90
CA PRO A 53 13.52 2.29 -4.78
C PRO A 53 13.23 3.76 -5.12
N ILE A 54 12.08 4.30 -4.72
CA ILE A 54 11.65 5.64 -5.12
C ILE A 54 12.69 6.72 -4.81
N SER A 55 13.37 6.61 -3.66
CA SER A 55 14.45 7.53 -3.27
C SER A 55 15.69 7.52 -4.20
N LYS A 56 15.82 6.50 -5.07
CA LYS A 56 16.91 6.35 -6.04
C LYS A 56 16.43 6.31 -7.48
N SER A 57 15.12 6.43 -7.69
CA SER A 57 14.51 6.39 -9.01
C SER A 57 14.92 7.58 -9.88
N LYS A 58 15.11 7.33 -11.17
CA LYS A 58 15.37 8.35 -12.19
C LYS A 58 14.12 8.70 -13.00
N ILE A 59 13.07 7.90 -12.87
CA ILE A 59 11.82 8.02 -13.65
C ILE A 59 10.63 8.44 -12.78
N TYR A 60 10.77 8.41 -11.45
CA TYR A 60 9.76 8.88 -10.51
C TYR A 60 9.60 10.41 -10.57
N SER A 61 8.37 10.87 -10.50
CA SER A 61 8.04 12.29 -10.39
C SER A 61 7.07 12.55 -9.26
N GLU A 62 7.39 13.47 -8.37
CA GLU A 62 6.46 13.87 -7.29
C GLU A 62 5.17 14.53 -7.80
N LYS A 63 5.18 15.08 -9.03
CA LYS A 63 3.98 15.64 -9.67
C LYS A 63 3.06 14.58 -10.27
N ASN A 64 3.57 13.37 -10.50
CA ASN A 64 2.81 12.24 -10.96
C ASN A 64 3.31 10.96 -10.24
N PRO A 65 3.04 10.83 -8.93
CA PRO A 65 3.71 9.86 -8.08
C PRO A 65 3.27 8.40 -8.30
N PHE A 66 2.21 8.19 -9.07
CA PHE A 66 1.68 6.85 -9.38
C PHE A 66 2.11 6.36 -10.77
N ALA A 67 2.64 7.23 -11.63
CA ALA A 67 3.16 6.80 -12.93
C ALA A 67 4.47 6.02 -12.80
N ASN A 68 4.63 5.00 -13.65
CA ASN A 68 5.84 4.16 -13.72
C ASN A 68 6.19 3.50 -12.38
N ARG A 69 5.20 2.96 -11.68
CA ARG A 69 5.37 2.28 -10.40
C ARG A 69 5.19 0.77 -10.54
N ASP A 70 5.57 0.05 -9.50
CA ASP A 70 5.22 -1.36 -9.30
C ASP A 70 3.71 -1.55 -9.48
N PRO A 71 3.25 -2.43 -10.36
CA PRO A 71 1.82 -2.61 -10.64
C PRO A 71 0.98 -2.96 -9.41
N ARG A 72 1.60 -3.49 -8.36
CA ARG A 72 0.90 -3.82 -7.11
C ARG A 72 0.43 -2.57 -6.35
N LEU A 73 1.01 -1.39 -6.61
CA LEU A 73 0.55 -0.15 -5.98
C LEU A 73 -0.91 0.11 -6.34
N GLU A 74 -1.25 0.08 -7.62
CA GLU A 74 -2.59 0.34 -8.15
C GLU A 74 -3.67 -0.62 -7.64
N VAL A 75 -3.30 -1.87 -7.34
CA VAL A 75 -4.26 -2.88 -6.86
C VAL A 75 -4.33 -2.96 -5.32
N ASN A 76 -3.49 -2.25 -4.62
CA ASN A 76 -3.48 -2.23 -3.16
C ASN A 76 -4.01 -0.93 -2.56
N VAL A 77 -3.83 0.20 -3.26
CA VAL A 77 -4.03 1.54 -2.71
C VAL A 77 -4.88 2.38 -3.64
N LEU A 78 -6.03 2.85 -3.16
CA LEU A 78 -6.83 3.89 -3.83
C LEU A 78 -6.25 5.27 -3.49
N HIS A 79 -6.13 6.10 -4.51
CA HIS A 79 -5.61 7.46 -4.39
C HIS A 79 -6.51 8.48 -5.10
N ASP A 80 -6.12 9.73 -5.08
CA ASP A 80 -6.91 10.81 -5.68
C ASP A 80 -7.16 10.59 -7.18
N GLY A 81 -8.39 10.79 -7.59
CA GLY A 81 -8.84 10.70 -8.98
C GLY A 81 -9.33 9.32 -9.41
N GLU A 82 -9.11 8.27 -8.64
CA GLU A 82 -9.59 6.93 -8.98
C GLU A 82 -11.08 6.77 -8.73
N GLU A 83 -11.69 5.83 -9.44
CA GLU A 83 -13.13 5.53 -9.29
C GLU A 83 -13.33 4.10 -8.78
N MET A 84 -14.16 3.96 -7.76
CA MET A 84 -14.63 2.66 -7.28
C MET A 84 -16.07 2.75 -6.80
N TYR A 85 -16.89 1.77 -7.15
CA TYR A 85 -18.33 1.71 -6.82
C TYR A 85 -19.10 2.97 -7.21
N GLY A 86 -18.75 3.61 -8.33
CA GLY A 86 -19.36 4.85 -8.80
C GLY A 86 -19.02 6.10 -7.98
N VAL A 87 -17.99 6.03 -7.15
CA VAL A 87 -17.47 7.15 -6.37
C VAL A 87 -16.08 7.52 -6.86
N THR A 88 -15.89 8.77 -7.26
CA THR A 88 -14.55 9.32 -7.53
C THR A 88 -13.91 9.70 -6.21
N ILE A 89 -12.74 9.13 -5.93
CA ILE A 89 -11.95 9.43 -4.73
C ILE A 89 -11.32 10.82 -4.86
N LYS A 90 -11.64 11.72 -3.93
CA LYS A 90 -11.09 13.07 -3.86
C LYS A 90 -10.52 13.28 -2.47
N VAL A 91 -9.18 13.25 -2.35
CA VAL A 91 -8.54 13.26 -1.03
C VAL A 91 -8.16 14.64 -0.52
N ALA A 92 -8.24 15.67 -1.35
CA ALA A 92 -7.97 17.05 -0.90
C ALA A 92 -8.75 17.41 0.36
N PRO A 93 -8.17 18.13 1.34
CA PRO A 93 -8.84 18.52 2.59
C PRO A 93 -9.81 19.71 2.35
N LEU A 94 -10.69 19.56 1.39
CA LEU A 94 -11.65 20.56 0.92
C LEU A 94 -13.08 20.03 1.07
N LYS A 95 -14.05 20.93 1.35
CA LYS A 95 -15.47 20.56 1.43
C LYS A 95 -16.00 19.99 0.10
N SER A 96 -15.48 20.47 -1.03
CA SER A 96 -15.80 19.96 -2.36
C SER A 96 -15.37 18.50 -2.59
N SER A 97 -14.43 18.00 -1.80
CA SER A 97 -14.01 16.60 -1.84
C SER A 97 -15.03 15.63 -1.25
N GLY A 98 -16.00 16.15 -0.49
CA GLY A 98 -17.02 15.31 0.14
C GLY A 98 -16.43 14.35 1.19
N SER A 99 -17.07 13.22 1.39
CA SER A 99 -16.72 12.27 2.47
C SER A 99 -15.34 11.62 2.31
N THR A 100 -14.77 11.61 1.10
CA THR A 100 -13.45 10.99 0.86
C THR A 100 -12.27 11.96 1.10
N GLY A 101 -12.53 13.25 1.29
CA GLY A 101 -11.50 14.25 1.57
C GLY A 101 -10.91 14.12 2.97
N ILE A 102 -9.61 14.34 3.11
CA ILE A 102 -8.91 14.32 4.41
C ILE A 102 -9.67 15.20 5.43
N ALA A 103 -9.99 14.61 6.57
CA ALA A 103 -10.69 15.26 7.68
C ALA A 103 -12.10 15.84 7.35
N GLN A 104 -12.71 15.48 6.22
CA GLN A 104 -14.05 15.96 5.86
C GLN A 104 -15.17 15.08 6.44
N HIS A 105 -14.87 13.86 6.89
CA HIS A 105 -15.78 12.92 7.52
C HIS A 105 -15.08 12.17 8.66
N GLY A 106 -15.81 11.66 9.65
CA GLY A 106 -15.23 10.91 10.78
C GLY A 106 -14.45 9.67 10.38
N ASP A 107 -14.88 9.04 9.28
CA ASP A 107 -14.24 7.83 8.71
C ASP A 107 -13.32 8.15 7.52
N ALA A 108 -13.10 9.43 7.23
CA ALA A 108 -12.23 9.84 6.13
C ALA A 108 -10.76 9.54 6.42
N THR A 109 -10.01 9.31 5.34
CA THR A 109 -8.58 9.04 5.45
C THR A 109 -7.84 10.17 6.17
N ALA A 110 -6.92 9.78 7.05
CA ALA A 110 -5.95 10.69 7.64
C ALA A 110 -4.69 10.86 6.78
N THR A 111 -4.46 9.95 5.82
CA THR A 111 -3.23 9.88 5.03
C THR A 111 -3.40 10.33 3.58
N GLY A 112 -4.64 10.46 3.09
CA GLY A 112 -4.93 10.71 1.69
C GLY A 112 -4.95 9.47 0.82
N TYR A 113 -4.95 8.30 1.44
CA TYR A 113 -5.03 7.00 0.77
C TYR A 113 -6.10 6.14 1.39
N TYR A 114 -6.69 5.25 0.58
CA TYR A 114 -7.61 4.21 1.04
C TYR A 114 -7.08 2.85 0.60
N GLN A 115 -7.49 1.80 1.30
CA GLN A 115 -7.21 0.44 0.89
C GLN A 115 -8.06 0.07 -0.31
N GLN A 116 -7.46 -0.63 -1.29
CA GLN A 116 -8.15 -1.25 -2.41
C GLN A 116 -8.09 -2.78 -2.33
N LYS A 117 -6.99 -3.31 -1.84
CA LYS A 117 -6.84 -4.76 -1.67
C LYS A 117 -8.01 -5.33 -0.87
N TRP A 118 -8.49 -6.50 -1.25
CA TRP A 118 -9.69 -7.18 -0.74
C TRP A 118 -11.03 -6.61 -1.20
N LEU A 119 -11.09 -5.38 -1.69
CA LEU A 119 -12.30 -4.86 -2.30
C LEU A 119 -12.54 -5.56 -3.64
N ASP A 120 -13.77 -5.94 -3.91
CA ASP A 120 -14.17 -6.55 -5.17
C ASP A 120 -14.99 -5.52 -5.97
N PRO A 121 -14.47 -5.02 -7.09
CA PRO A 121 -15.17 -3.97 -7.86
C PRO A 121 -16.57 -4.39 -8.35
N SER A 122 -16.85 -5.70 -8.41
CA SER A 122 -18.16 -6.23 -8.83
C SER A 122 -19.21 -6.27 -7.71
N ILE A 123 -18.80 -6.07 -6.45
CA ILE A 123 -19.68 -6.19 -5.28
C ILE A 123 -19.76 -4.83 -4.58
N ASP A 124 -20.81 -4.05 -4.87
CA ASP A 124 -21.08 -2.80 -4.15
C ASP A 124 -21.37 -3.10 -2.67
N PRO A 125 -20.57 -2.55 -1.72
CA PRO A 125 -20.71 -2.87 -0.30
C PRO A 125 -22.07 -2.58 0.28
N GLN A 126 -22.73 -1.49 -0.14
CA GLN A 126 -24.05 -1.12 0.38
C GLN A 126 -25.12 -2.11 -0.10
N SER A 127 -25.05 -2.53 -1.37
CA SER A 127 -25.98 -3.51 -1.92
C SER A 127 -25.77 -4.89 -1.31
N ALA A 128 -24.55 -5.22 -0.88
CA ALA A 128 -24.20 -6.46 -0.20
C ALA A 128 -24.43 -6.41 1.32
N GLY A 129 -24.97 -5.31 1.87
CA GLY A 129 -25.15 -5.15 3.32
C GLY A 129 -23.83 -5.11 4.09
N TRP A 130 -22.75 -4.67 3.43
CA TRP A 130 -21.36 -4.68 3.92
C TRP A 130 -20.78 -6.06 4.22
N GLU A 131 -21.44 -7.11 3.77
CA GLU A 131 -20.99 -8.50 3.92
C GLU A 131 -20.48 -9.05 2.59
N MET A 132 -19.49 -9.92 2.66
CA MET A 132 -18.95 -10.59 1.46
C MET A 132 -18.61 -12.05 1.74
N GLY A 133 -18.70 -12.87 0.69
CA GLY A 133 -18.31 -14.29 0.71
C GLY A 133 -16.88 -14.53 0.20
N LYS A 134 -16.02 -13.51 0.17
CA LYS A 134 -14.64 -13.65 -0.30
C LYS A 134 -13.77 -14.35 0.73
N ASP A 135 -13.05 -15.37 0.31
CA ASP A 135 -12.15 -16.14 1.17
C ASP A 135 -11.02 -15.28 1.75
N TRP A 136 -10.71 -15.52 3.00
CA TRP A 136 -9.56 -14.92 3.65
C TRP A 136 -8.33 -15.81 3.50
N VAL A 137 -7.39 -15.40 2.65
CA VAL A 137 -6.14 -16.12 2.42
C VAL A 137 -5.20 -15.92 3.60
N THR A 138 -4.82 -17.02 4.24
CA THR A 138 -3.93 -17.03 5.40
C THR A 138 -2.49 -17.32 5.01
N ILE A 139 -2.27 -18.35 4.17
CA ILE A 139 -0.95 -18.75 3.69
C ILE A 139 -1.02 -18.94 2.18
N ARG A 140 -0.07 -18.37 1.45
CA ARG A 140 0.06 -18.55 0.01
C ARG A 140 1.52 -18.79 -0.42
N TYR A 141 1.72 -19.30 -1.62
CA TYR A 141 3.02 -19.80 -2.09
C TYR A 141 4.10 -18.73 -2.11
N ALA A 142 3.76 -17.46 -2.39
CA ALA A 142 4.70 -16.35 -2.29
C ALA A 142 5.36 -16.24 -0.90
N GLU A 143 4.64 -16.60 0.17
CA GLU A 143 5.20 -16.61 1.54
C GLU A 143 6.29 -17.68 1.68
N VAL A 144 6.11 -18.84 1.08
CA VAL A 144 7.10 -19.92 1.05
C VAL A 144 8.35 -19.46 0.29
N LEU A 145 8.15 -18.85 -0.90
CA LEU A 145 9.24 -18.35 -1.73
C LEU A 145 10.07 -17.28 -1.02
N LEU A 146 9.41 -16.29 -0.41
CA LEU A 146 10.12 -15.21 0.28
C LEU A 146 10.78 -15.69 1.58
N THR A 147 10.16 -16.63 2.31
CA THR A 147 10.77 -17.28 3.47
C THR A 147 12.04 -18.01 3.05
N TYR A 148 11.98 -18.78 1.95
CA TYR A 148 13.14 -19.48 1.42
C TYR A 148 14.26 -18.50 1.00
N ALA A 149 13.92 -17.46 0.22
CA ALA A 149 14.87 -16.46 -0.24
C ALA A 149 15.60 -15.78 0.93
N GLU A 150 14.85 -15.39 1.97
CA GLU A 150 15.39 -14.77 3.16
C GLU A 150 16.34 -15.72 3.90
N ALA A 151 15.87 -16.92 4.26
CA ALA A 151 16.68 -17.90 4.99
C ALA A 151 17.94 -18.32 4.19
N LYS A 152 17.78 -18.51 2.87
CA LYS A 152 18.88 -18.90 2.01
C LYS A 152 19.96 -17.83 1.90
N ASN A 153 19.57 -16.56 1.79
CA ASN A 153 20.53 -15.45 1.77
C ASN A 153 21.29 -15.30 3.11
N GLU A 154 20.68 -15.69 4.24
CA GLU A 154 21.36 -15.64 5.54
C GLU A 154 22.44 -16.73 5.69
N VAL A 155 22.20 -17.93 5.16
CA VAL A 155 23.17 -19.05 5.28
C VAL A 155 24.13 -19.13 4.12
N SER A 156 23.78 -18.63 2.95
CA SER A 156 24.59 -18.61 1.73
C SER A 156 24.42 -17.26 1.02
N PRO A 157 25.21 -16.24 1.36
CA PRO A 157 25.09 -14.90 0.81
C PRO A 157 25.08 -14.88 -0.72
N LEU A 158 24.12 -14.18 -1.31
CA LEU A 158 23.97 -14.02 -2.77
C LEU A 158 23.85 -15.34 -3.55
N ASP A 159 23.28 -16.37 -2.94
CA ASP A 159 23.00 -17.63 -3.61
C ASP A 159 21.97 -17.46 -4.73
N ASP A 160 22.21 -18.08 -5.89
CA ASP A 160 21.32 -17.96 -7.06
C ASP A 160 19.90 -18.45 -6.78
N SER A 161 19.74 -19.45 -5.92
CA SER A 161 18.41 -19.94 -5.55
C SER A 161 17.62 -18.97 -4.68
N ALA A 162 18.30 -18.09 -3.92
CA ALA A 162 17.63 -17.00 -3.21
C ALA A 162 17.10 -15.94 -4.18
N PHE A 163 17.90 -15.60 -5.20
CA PHE A 163 17.46 -14.72 -6.28
C PHE A 163 16.28 -15.33 -7.06
N GLU A 164 16.38 -16.61 -7.43
CA GLU A 164 15.31 -17.27 -8.17
C GLU A 164 13.98 -17.25 -7.39
N ALA A 165 14.01 -17.53 -6.09
CA ALA A 165 12.81 -17.56 -5.26
C ALA A 165 12.12 -16.17 -5.17
N VAL A 166 12.88 -15.10 -4.89
CA VAL A 166 12.31 -13.75 -4.87
C VAL A 166 11.87 -13.29 -6.26
N ASN A 167 12.59 -13.70 -7.30
CA ASN A 167 12.29 -13.32 -8.68
C ASN A 167 11.03 -14.00 -9.22
N GLN A 168 10.66 -15.18 -8.74
CA GLN A 168 9.36 -15.78 -9.07
C GLN A 168 8.20 -14.86 -8.64
N VAL A 169 8.28 -14.27 -7.44
CA VAL A 169 7.27 -13.30 -6.97
C VAL A 169 7.27 -12.06 -7.86
N ARG A 170 8.44 -11.53 -8.20
CA ARG A 170 8.58 -10.33 -9.04
C ARG A 170 8.09 -10.57 -10.48
N ARG A 171 8.44 -11.69 -11.10
CA ARG A 171 7.99 -12.06 -12.46
C ARG A 171 6.47 -12.13 -12.58
N ARG A 172 5.79 -12.66 -11.56
CA ARG A 172 4.33 -12.77 -11.55
C ARG A 172 3.64 -11.42 -11.80
N VAL A 173 4.24 -10.34 -11.33
CA VAL A 173 3.69 -8.98 -11.44
C VAL A 173 4.42 -8.12 -12.48
N GLY A 174 5.31 -8.69 -13.26
CA GLY A 174 6.03 -7.97 -14.32
C GLY A 174 7.15 -7.05 -13.82
N MET A 175 7.57 -7.18 -12.55
CA MET A 175 8.69 -6.40 -12.01
C MET A 175 10.04 -6.97 -12.46
N PRO A 176 11.05 -6.11 -12.73
CA PRO A 176 12.40 -6.55 -13.09
C PRO A 176 13.03 -7.41 -12.01
N GLU A 177 13.76 -8.44 -12.45
CA GLU A 177 14.45 -9.37 -11.57
C GLU A 177 15.61 -8.72 -10.81
N LEU A 178 15.73 -9.07 -9.53
CA LEU A 178 16.93 -8.78 -8.74
C LEU A 178 18.11 -9.60 -9.29
N GLN A 179 19.29 -9.02 -9.32
CA GLN A 179 20.46 -9.66 -9.91
C GLN A 179 21.79 -9.14 -9.30
N LYS A 180 22.89 -9.87 -9.54
CA LYS A 180 24.24 -9.58 -9.00
C LYS A 180 25.31 -9.39 -10.07
N THR A 181 24.92 -9.24 -11.33
CA THR A 181 25.84 -9.27 -12.48
C THR A 181 26.05 -7.93 -13.16
N ASP A 182 25.05 -7.04 -13.15
CA ASP A 182 25.09 -5.75 -13.82
C ASP A 182 24.87 -4.60 -12.82
N ALA A 183 25.96 -3.99 -12.38
CA ALA A 183 25.96 -2.89 -11.43
C ALA A 183 25.33 -1.58 -11.97
N THR A 184 25.02 -1.51 -13.26
CA THR A 184 24.35 -0.33 -13.86
C THR A 184 22.85 -0.35 -13.70
N LYS A 185 22.27 -1.51 -13.37
CA LYS A 185 20.84 -1.69 -13.19
C LYS A 185 20.37 -1.38 -11.77
N PRO A 186 19.19 -0.79 -11.59
CA PRO A 186 18.66 -0.49 -10.26
C PRO A 186 18.36 -1.73 -9.41
N THR A 187 18.23 -2.90 -10.05
CA THR A 187 17.99 -4.20 -9.38
C THR A 187 19.25 -4.91 -8.91
N TYR A 188 20.42 -4.28 -9.06
CA TYR A 188 21.70 -4.85 -8.66
C TYR A 188 21.84 -4.97 -7.14
N CYS A 189 22.24 -6.15 -6.70
CA CYS A 189 22.56 -6.46 -5.31
C CYS A 189 24.05 -6.85 -5.22
N ALA A 190 24.88 -5.96 -4.69
CA ALA A 190 26.31 -6.16 -4.56
C ALA A 190 26.68 -7.03 -3.35
N THR A 191 25.88 -6.96 -2.30
CA THR A 191 26.16 -7.56 -1.00
C THR A 191 24.97 -8.37 -0.48
N GLN A 192 25.24 -9.23 0.51
CA GLN A 192 24.22 -9.94 1.25
C GLN A 192 23.16 -8.98 1.81
N ASP A 193 23.60 -7.83 2.33
CA ASP A 193 22.68 -6.84 2.92
C ASP A 193 21.83 -6.18 1.85
N ASP A 194 22.36 -5.88 0.67
CA ASP A 194 21.54 -5.36 -0.43
C ASP A 194 20.42 -6.35 -0.76
N LEU A 195 20.72 -7.63 -0.94
CA LEU A 195 19.71 -8.64 -1.23
C LEU A 195 18.73 -8.80 -0.05
N ARG A 196 19.22 -8.78 1.20
CA ARG A 196 18.37 -8.81 2.39
C ARG A 196 17.36 -7.68 2.41
N GLN A 197 17.78 -6.44 2.16
CA GLN A 197 16.89 -5.28 2.14
C GLN A 197 15.86 -5.39 1.00
N ARG A 198 16.27 -5.90 -0.16
CA ARG A 198 15.36 -6.11 -1.29
C ARG A 198 14.32 -7.20 -1.00
N ILE A 199 14.71 -8.31 -0.40
CA ILE A 199 13.78 -9.37 0.02
C ILE A 199 12.80 -8.83 1.08
N ARG A 200 13.29 -8.07 2.07
CA ARG A 200 12.43 -7.45 3.09
C ARG A 200 11.45 -6.43 2.49
N ASN A 201 11.86 -5.69 1.47
CA ASN A 201 10.96 -4.81 0.75
C ASN A 201 9.93 -5.60 -0.07
N GLU A 202 10.34 -6.69 -0.70
CA GLU A 202 9.44 -7.59 -1.43
C GLU A 202 8.36 -8.18 -0.49
N TRP A 203 8.73 -8.63 0.72
CA TRP A 203 7.78 -8.99 1.77
C TRP A 203 6.77 -7.88 2.05
N ARG A 204 7.25 -6.65 2.17
CA ARG A 204 6.43 -5.49 2.51
C ARG A 204 5.40 -5.16 1.45
N VAL A 205 5.77 -5.17 0.17
CA VAL A 205 4.88 -4.79 -0.92
C VAL A 205 3.99 -5.95 -1.37
N GLU A 206 4.49 -7.17 -1.36
CA GLU A 206 3.74 -8.37 -1.73
C GLU A 206 2.61 -8.65 -0.72
N PHE A 207 2.91 -8.56 0.56
CA PHE A 207 1.95 -8.79 1.65
C PHE A 207 1.37 -7.50 2.24
N ALA A 208 1.45 -6.39 1.49
CA ALA A 208 0.79 -5.17 1.91
C ALA A 208 -0.69 -5.43 2.18
N LEU A 209 -1.18 -4.96 3.34
CA LEU A 209 -2.59 -5.05 3.75
C LEU A 209 -3.13 -6.50 3.88
N GLU A 210 -2.24 -7.49 4.05
CA GLU A 210 -2.61 -8.89 4.28
C GLU A 210 -2.40 -9.29 5.75
N GLY A 211 -3.47 -9.31 6.54
CA GLY A 211 -3.54 -10.00 7.84
C GLY A 211 -2.50 -9.60 8.89
N GLY A 212 -1.96 -8.39 8.83
CA GLY A 212 -0.99 -7.92 9.81
C GLY A 212 0.40 -8.57 9.70
N LYS A 213 0.74 -9.24 8.59
CA LYS A 213 2.05 -9.90 8.39
C LYS A 213 3.22 -8.95 8.67
N ARG A 214 3.15 -7.70 8.24
CA ARG A 214 4.18 -6.68 8.49
C ARG A 214 4.51 -6.51 9.98
N GLN A 215 3.52 -6.60 10.87
CA GLN A 215 3.73 -6.49 12.32
C GLN A 215 4.66 -7.58 12.85
N TRP A 216 4.55 -8.78 12.31
CA TRP A 216 5.42 -9.90 12.69
C TRP A 216 6.80 -9.77 12.06
N ASP A 217 6.88 -9.32 10.82
CA ASP A 217 8.15 -9.12 10.10
C ASP A 217 9.05 -8.10 10.80
N ILE A 218 8.54 -6.93 11.15
CA ILE A 218 9.36 -5.90 11.81
C ILE A 218 9.87 -6.35 13.19
N ARG A 219 9.13 -7.24 13.89
CA ARG A 219 9.54 -7.82 15.17
C ARG A 219 10.63 -8.88 14.96
N ARG A 220 10.43 -9.84 14.05
CA ARG A 220 11.42 -10.90 13.80
C ARG A 220 12.71 -10.35 13.20
N TRP A 221 12.66 -9.24 12.48
CA TRP A 221 13.85 -8.53 11.97
C TRP A 221 14.50 -7.60 12.99
N GLY A 222 13.91 -7.39 14.15
CA GLY A 222 14.44 -6.52 15.21
C GLY A 222 14.37 -5.02 14.88
N ILE A 223 13.54 -4.61 13.93
CA ILE A 223 13.43 -3.21 13.47
C ILE A 223 12.14 -2.53 13.93
N ALA A 224 11.36 -3.17 14.78
CA ALA A 224 10.06 -2.64 15.21
C ALA A 224 10.16 -1.26 15.86
N LYS A 225 11.18 -1.05 16.71
CA LYS A 225 11.41 0.23 17.38
C LYS A 225 11.60 1.37 16.37
N ASP A 226 12.44 1.16 15.36
CA ASP A 226 12.75 2.20 14.37
C ASP A 226 11.55 2.48 13.47
N VAL A 227 10.84 1.42 13.06
CA VAL A 227 9.66 1.55 12.18
C VAL A 227 8.49 2.21 12.90
N LEU A 228 8.22 1.84 14.16
CA LEU A 228 7.06 2.35 14.90
C LEU A 228 7.28 3.75 15.49
N ASN A 229 8.53 4.16 15.70
CA ASN A 229 8.85 5.52 16.12
C ASN A 229 9.00 6.50 14.94
N ALA A 230 8.99 6.01 13.70
CA ALA A 230 8.97 6.88 12.53
C ALA A 230 7.64 7.64 12.44
N PRO A 231 7.62 8.90 11.97
CA PRO A 231 6.39 9.64 11.81
C PRO A 231 5.45 8.97 10.80
N PHE A 232 4.17 8.93 11.11
CA PHE A 232 3.15 8.54 10.16
C PHE A 232 2.89 9.68 9.19
N LEU A 233 3.22 9.48 7.92
CA LEU A 233 3.08 10.47 6.87
C LEU A 233 1.94 10.09 5.93
N GLY A 234 1.27 11.11 5.39
CA GLY A 234 0.31 11.00 4.31
C GLY A 234 0.79 11.69 3.04
N ILE A 235 -0.14 11.86 2.12
CA ILE A 235 0.08 12.55 0.84
C ILE A 235 0.56 13.99 1.08
N LYS A 236 1.48 14.47 0.24
CA LYS A 236 1.89 15.86 0.23
C LYS A 236 0.81 16.75 -0.37
N TYR A 237 0.47 17.86 0.27
CA TYR A 237 -0.43 18.85 -0.31
C TYR A 237 -0.10 20.27 0.15
N LYS A 238 -0.56 21.25 -0.62
CA LYS A 238 -0.47 22.67 -0.31
C LYS A 238 -1.82 23.34 -0.52
N MET A 239 -2.28 24.08 0.48
CA MET A 239 -3.47 24.93 0.34
C MET A 239 -3.07 26.28 -0.24
N VAL A 240 -3.81 26.73 -1.25
CA VAL A 240 -3.55 28.00 -1.96
C VAL A 240 -4.85 28.81 -1.96
N ASP A 241 -4.73 30.13 -1.69
CA ASP A 241 -5.83 31.06 -1.88
C ASP A 241 -6.00 31.34 -3.38
N ASP A 242 -7.10 30.90 -3.95
CA ASP A 242 -7.45 31.09 -5.36
C ASP A 242 -8.99 31.15 -5.49
N ALA A 243 -9.54 32.30 -5.18
CA ALA A 243 -10.98 32.50 -5.21
C ALA A 243 -11.60 32.37 -6.62
N VAL A 244 -10.78 32.42 -7.66
CA VAL A 244 -11.25 32.30 -9.06
C VAL A 244 -11.49 30.85 -9.45
N ASN A 245 -10.60 29.95 -9.02
CA ASN A 245 -10.64 28.53 -9.37
C ASN A 245 -11.22 27.65 -8.25
N ALA A 246 -11.45 28.21 -7.06
CA ALA A 246 -12.00 27.45 -5.94
C ALA A 246 -13.49 27.11 -6.14
N ASP A 247 -13.88 25.91 -5.68
CA ASP A 247 -15.30 25.62 -5.48
C ASP A 247 -15.89 26.61 -4.44
N PRO A 248 -17.10 27.15 -4.64
CA PRO A 248 -17.73 28.05 -3.67
C PRO A 248 -17.81 27.51 -2.24
N LYS A 249 -17.87 26.18 -2.08
CA LYS A 249 -17.88 25.52 -0.76
C LYS A 249 -16.57 25.62 0.00
N ASP A 250 -15.46 25.88 -0.70
CA ASP A 250 -14.11 25.83 -0.16
C ASP A 250 -13.55 27.16 0.31
N GLY A 251 -14.41 28.21 0.31
CA GLY A 251 -14.07 29.52 0.88
C GLY A 251 -12.89 30.20 0.17
N GLY A 252 -12.79 30.04 -1.15
CA GLY A 252 -11.72 30.65 -1.95
C GLY A 252 -10.39 29.91 -1.91
N LYS A 253 -10.36 28.66 -1.44
CA LYS A 253 -9.14 27.84 -1.39
C LYS A 253 -9.18 26.72 -2.42
N VAL A 254 -8.02 26.44 -3.01
CA VAL A 254 -7.74 25.24 -3.79
C VAL A 254 -6.65 24.43 -3.11
N CYS A 255 -6.60 23.13 -3.36
CA CYS A 255 -5.55 22.25 -2.86
C CYS A 255 -4.72 21.74 -4.04
N VAL A 256 -3.42 21.91 -3.93
CA VAL A 256 -2.46 21.29 -4.86
C VAL A 256 -1.91 20.05 -4.15
N LEU A 257 -2.24 18.87 -4.67
CA LEU A 257 -1.72 17.60 -4.16
C LEU A 257 -0.31 17.37 -4.69
N TYR A 258 0.47 16.58 -3.95
CA TYR A 258 1.84 16.15 -4.29
C TYR A 258 2.87 17.28 -4.35
N GLU A 259 2.53 18.45 -3.84
CA GLU A 259 3.49 19.56 -3.66
C GLU A 259 3.73 19.86 -2.17
N GLY A 260 4.92 20.37 -1.87
CA GLY A 260 5.35 20.72 -0.53
C GLY A 260 6.05 19.56 0.21
N ASP A 261 6.40 19.80 1.47
CA ASP A 261 6.97 18.79 2.34
C ASP A 261 5.92 17.74 2.73
N ASN A 262 6.35 16.51 3.02
CA ASN A 262 5.46 15.52 3.61
C ASN A 262 4.84 16.11 4.88
N VAL A 263 3.54 16.30 4.85
CA VAL A 263 2.84 16.91 5.96
C VAL A 263 2.80 15.91 7.10
N LYS A 264 3.39 16.26 8.23
CA LYS A 264 3.04 15.61 9.48
C LYS A 264 1.57 15.89 9.70
N LEU A 265 0.76 14.83 9.84
CA LEU A 265 -0.69 14.97 9.90
C LEU A 265 -1.08 15.70 11.19
N ALA A 266 -1.20 17.04 11.08
CA ALA A 266 -1.57 17.89 12.20
C ALA A 266 -2.97 17.51 12.70
N GLY A 267 -3.12 17.27 14.01
CA GLY A 267 -4.40 16.93 14.62
C GLY A 267 -4.85 15.49 14.41
N SER A 268 -4.03 14.63 13.81
CA SER A 268 -4.32 13.20 13.79
C SER A 268 -4.09 12.60 15.17
N ARG A 269 -4.96 11.65 15.57
CA ARG A 269 -4.82 10.85 16.81
C ARG A 269 -3.49 10.07 16.89
N TYR A 270 -2.59 10.24 15.91
CA TYR A 270 -1.29 9.61 15.81
C TYR A 270 -0.11 10.59 16.02
N GLU A 271 -0.38 11.88 16.31
CA GLU A 271 0.68 12.89 16.47
C GLU A 271 1.63 12.65 17.65
N ASP A 272 1.18 11.98 18.70
CA ASP A 272 1.92 11.91 19.96
C ASP A 272 1.96 10.52 20.60
N HIS A 273 1.81 9.46 19.84
CA HIS A 273 2.11 8.13 20.39
C HIS A 273 3.62 7.90 20.40
N ASN A 274 4.33 8.61 21.29
CA ASN A 274 5.57 8.11 21.86
C ASN A 274 5.22 6.81 22.61
N LEU A 275 5.30 5.70 21.91
CA LEU A 275 5.36 4.39 22.54
C LEU A 275 6.74 4.28 23.17
N SER A 276 6.89 4.89 24.39
CA SER A 276 8.03 4.67 25.29
C SER A 276 8.01 3.24 25.81
#